data_95efd8a54927f53b911c06970b6d24c0
#
_entry.id   95efd8a54927f53b911c06970b6d24c0
#
_cell.length_a   1.000
_cell.length_b   1.000
_cell.length_c   1.000
_cell.angle_alpha   90.00
_cell.angle_beta   90.00
_cell.angle_gamma   90.00
#
_symmetry.space_group_name_H-M   'P 1'
#
loop_
_entity.id
_entity.type
_entity.pdbx_description
1 polymer ?
#
loop_
_entity_poly.entity_id
_entity_poly.type
_entity_poly.pdbx_seq_one_letter_code
_entity_poly.pdbx_strand_id
1 'polypeptide(L)'
;MSDVQIQVPLFLLLLLQNHLGNPMQFDRRTILAGSAIFGLSACMRALPAKQTAVVLPNAAIAALEAKAGGRLGALVLDTASGKSTGHRHDELFGMCSTFKMELAAAVLWRHDKGLLEIEAMLAYSAADMVPNSPVTKDNLAKGAMSVVALAEATQKTSDNTAANLLIKRLGGPAVVTDIFRGWGDSVTRFDRYEPEMNNVPLGEVRDTTSPMAFAQTMAKLLATDAILKPASRERLIQWMVDTKTGTKRIRAGLPASWKSGDKTGTANSPLYNNKTNDVAIFWPPSRSPVIVTAYYEADGKYDDIRDADQAVLAEVGRIAAAWAVDWHVGLD
;
A
#
# COMPACT_ATOMS: atom_id res chain seq x y z
N MET A 1 6.42 -16.11 -49.56
CA MET A 1 5.27 -16.60 -50.38
C MET A 1 4.72 -17.82 -49.70
N SER A 2 3.67 -17.67 -48.91
CA SER A 2 2.69 -18.70 -48.54
C SER A 2 1.59 -18.01 -47.75
N ASP A 3 0.45 -17.88 -48.40
CA ASP A 3 -0.78 -17.27 -47.90
C ASP A 3 -1.37 -18.10 -46.75
N VAL A 4 -1.76 -17.46 -45.67
CA VAL A 4 -2.61 -18.04 -44.63
C VAL A 4 -4.00 -17.45 -44.78
N GLN A 5 -4.93 -18.20 -45.32
CA GLN A 5 -6.36 -17.92 -45.40
C GLN A 5 -7.00 -18.11 -44.01
N ILE A 6 -7.68 -17.07 -43.52
CA ILE A 6 -8.53 -17.13 -42.33
C ILE A 6 -9.92 -17.60 -42.77
N GLN A 7 -10.32 -18.81 -42.35
CA GLN A 7 -11.69 -19.32 -42.48
C GLN A 7 -12.56 -18.79 -41.33
N VAL A 8 -13.63 -18.06 -41.68
CA VAL A 8 -14.69 -17.64 -40.77
C VAL A 8 -15.79 -18.73 -40.79
N PRO A 9 -16.30 -19.24 -39.66
CA PRO A 9 -17.36 -20.23 -39.63
C PRO A 9 -18.72 -19.62 -39.98
N LEU A 10 -19.39 -20.28 -40.91
CA LEU A 10 -20.72 -20.00 -41.46
C LEU A 10 -21.82 -20.47 -40.48
N PHE A 11 -22.09 -19.70 -39.39
CA PHE A 11 -23.17 -20.05 -38.44
C PHE A 11 -23.97 -18.83 -37.94
N LEU A 12 -24.04 -17.74 -38.72
CA LEU A 12 -24.82 -16.54 -38.34
C LEU A 12 -25.71 -16.03 -39.47
N LEU A 13 -26.37 -16.92 -40.23
CA LEU A 13 -27.27 -16.51 -41.34
C LEU A 13 -28.56 -17.34 -41.42
N LEU A 14 -29.19 -17.67 -40.30
CA LEU A 14 -30.46 -18.42 -40.32
C LEU A 14 -31.34 -18.12 -39.10
N LEU A 15 -31.68 -16.85 -38.85
CA LEU A 15 -32.76 -16.46 -37.91
C LEU A 15 -33.35 -15.07 -38.22
N LEU A 16 -33.63 -14.78 -39.51
CA LEU A 16 -34.41 -13.60 -39.90
C LEU A 16 -35.31 -13.94 -41.08
N GLN A 17 -36.28 -14.83 -40.88
CA GLN A 17 -37.47 -14.95 -41.71
C GLN A 17 -38.57 -15.62 -40.88
N ASN A 18 -39.56 -14.86 -40.54
CA ASN A 18 -40.97 -15.14 -40.34
C ASN A 18 -41.54 -14.28 -39.21
N HIS A 19 -42.19 -13.21 -39.57
CA HIS A 19 -43.54 -12.86 -39.13
C HIS A 19 -43.94 -11.52 -39.76
N LEU A 20 -44.50 -11.63 -41.00
CA LEU A 20 -45.37 -10.59 -41.57
C LEU A 20 -46.82 -11.07 -41.33
N GLY A 21 -47.59 -10.29 -40.59
CA GLY A 21 -48.99 -10.56 -40.32
C GLY A 21 -49.77 -9.28 -40.07
N ASN A 22 -50.42 -8.78 -41.12
CA ASN A 22 -51.62 -7.93 -41.22
C ASN A 22 -51.75 -6.53 -40.55
N PRO A 23 -52.11 -5.52 -41.35
CA PRO A 23 -52.46 -4.18 -40.89
C PRO A 23 -53.92 -4.09 -40.41
N MET A 24 -54.16 -3.60 -39.18
CA MET A 24 -55.49 -3.19 -38.70
C MET A 24 -55.84 -1.81 -39.23
N GLN A 25 -56.99 -1.75 -39.96
CA GLN A 25 -57.65 -0.53 -40.40
C GLN A 25 -58.31 0.14 -39.18
N PHE A 26 -58.02 1.43 -38.96
CA PHE A 26 -58.80 2.28 -38.05
C PHE A 26 -59.92 2.97 -38.80
N ASP A 27 -61.16 2.67 -38.39
CA ASP A 27 -62.38 3.37 -38.83
C ASP A 27 -62.56 4.67 -38.07
N ARG A 28 -62.82 5.75 -38.85
CA ARG A 28 -63.10 7.07 -38.34
C ARG A 28 -64.58 7.17 -38.10
N ARG A 29 -65.06 7.14 -36.89
CA ARG A 29 -66.30 7.76 -36.40
C ARG A 29 -66.65 7.29 -35.00
N THR A 30 -66.28 8.07 -33.99
CA THR A 30 -67.22 8.39 -32.89
C THR A 30 -66.69 9.62 -32.13
N ILE A 31 -67.41 10.68 -32.32
CA ILE A 31 -67.22 11.97 -31.62
C ILE A 31 -68.23 11.98 -30.48
N LEU A 32 -67.83 12.68 -29.42
CA LEU A 32 -68.60 13.34 -28.34
C LEU A 32 -68.92 12.53 -27.08
N ALA A 33 -68.40 13.07 -26.07
CA ALA A 33 -69.01 13.71 -24.87
C ALA A 33 -68.31 13.30 -23.57
N GLY A 34 -67.84 14.28 -22.82
CA GLY A 34 -67.97 14.18 -21.40
C GLY A 34 -66.75 14.48 -20.53
N SER A 35 -66.74 15.67 -19.96
CA SER A 35 -66.27 16.01 -18.64
C SER A 35 -64.79 16.35 -18.46
N ALA A 36 -64.54 17.63 -18.35
CA ALA A 36 -63.33 18.25 -17.82
C ALA A 36 -63.14 17.85 -16.34
N ILE A 37 -62.06 17.16 -16.05
CA ILE A 37 -61.51 17.08 -14.70
C ILE A 37 -60.14 17.78 -14.76
N PHE A 38 -60.08 18.98 -14.16
CA PHE A 38 -58.85 19.69 -13.90
C PHE A 38 -58.04 18.90 -12.87
N GLY A 39 -57.11 18.06 -13.34
CA GLY A 39 -56.07 17.49 -12.52
C GLY A 39 -54.88 18.43 -12.46
N LEU A 40 -54.69 19.12 -11.34
CA LEU A 40 -53.45 19.81 -11.01
C LEU A 40 -52.33 18.75 -10.87
N SER A 41 -51.66 18.46 -11.98
CA SER A 41 -50.35 17.74 -11.92
C SER A 41 -49.32 18.71 -11.37
N ALA A 42 -49.09 18.63 -10.05
CA ALA A 42 -47.93 19.22 -9.42
C ALA A 42 -46.68 18.56 -10.07
N CYS A 43 -46.06 19.28 -11.02
CA CYS A 43 -44.71 18.95 -11.45
C CYS A 43 -43.77 19.09 -10.26
N MET A 44 -43.60 18.03 -9.47
CA MET A 44 -42.41 17.88 -8.62
C MET A 44 -41.21 17.83 -9.52
N ARG A 45 -40.60 18.99 -9.79
CA ARG A 45 -39.23 19.05 -10.30
C ARG A 45 -38.35 18.36 -9.26
N ALA A 46 -37.96 17.11 -9.50
CA ALA A 46 -36.90 16.48 -8.76
C ALA A 46 -35.66 17.39 -8.92
N LEU A 47 -35.20 17.96 -7.83
CA LEU A 47 -33.94 18.67 -7.79
C LEU A 47 -32.87 17.67 -8.28
N PRO A 48 -31.99 18.07 -9.22
CA PRO A 48 -30.90 17.17 -9.64
C PRO A 48 -30.10 16.80 -8.38
N ALA A 49 -30.00 15.51 -8.10
CA ALA A 49 -29.10 15.01 -7.08
C ALA A 49 -27.75 15.63 -7.40
N LYS A 50 -27.14 16.32 -6.41
CA LYS A 50 -25.78 16.81 -6.52
C LYS A 50 -24.90 15.59 -6.84
N GLN A 51 -24.54 15.41 -8.09
CA GLN A 51 -23.47 14.50 -8.46
C GLN A 51 -22.21 15.03 -7.77
N THR A 52 -21.85 14.42 -6.66
CA THR A 52 -20.55 14.65 -6.03
C THR A 52 -19.53 14.17 -7.08
N ALA A 53 -18.79 15.11 -7.66
CA ALA A 53 -17.73 14.76 -8.59
C ALA A 53 -16.79 13.76 -7.90
N VAL A 54 -16.62 12.58 -8.49
CA VAL A 54 -15.68 11.57 -7.98
C VAL A 54 -14.28 12.17 -8.10
N VAL A 55 -13.71 12.58 -6.97
CA VAL A 55 -12.34 13.09 -6.92
C VAL A 55 -11.41 11.89 -7.05
N LEU A 56 -10.59 11.86 -8.09
CA LEU A 56 -9.60 10.80 -8.27
C LEU A 56 -8.59 10.80 -7.10
N PRO A 57 -8.14 9.63 -6.62
CA PRO A 57 -7.24 9.53 -5.45
C PRO A 57 -5.95 10.34 -5.58
N ASN A 58 -5.34 10.41 -6.78
CA ASN A 58 -4.16 11.22 -7.01
C ASN A 58 -4.42 12.72 -6.76
N ALA A 59 -5.55 13.24 -7.19
CA ALA A 59 -5.95 14.63 -6.94
C ALA A 59 -6.27 14.84 -5.44
N ALA A 60 -6.88 13.86 -4.77
CA ALA A 60 -7.15 13.92 -3.34
C ALA A 60 -5.85 13.94 -2.51
N ILE A 61 -4.86 13.11 -2.87
CA ILE A 61 -3.55 13.08 -2.19
C ILE A 61 -2.77 14.38 -2.45
N ALA A 62 -2.81 14.91 -3.68
CA ALA A 62 -2.18 16.20 -4.00
C ALA A 62 -2.83 17.37 -3.20
N ALA A 63 -4.15 17.38 -3.06
CA ALA A 63 -4.85 18.36 -2.24
C ALA A 63 -4.52 18.22 -0.74
N LEU A 64 -4.32 16.98 -0.26
CA LEU A 64 -3.89 16.72 1.09
C LEU A 64 -2.48 17.28 1.34
N GLU A 65 -1.53 17.06 0.42
CA GLU A 65 -0.19 17.67 0.49
C GLU A 65 -0.28 19.20 0.57
N ALA A 66 -1.02 19.81 -0.33
CA ALA A 66 -1.19 21.27 -0.37
C ALA A 66 -1.78 21.83 0.94
N LYS A 67 -2.67 21.08 1.59
CA LYS A 67 -3.27 21.45 2.89
C LYS A 67 -2.32 21.25 4.07
N ALA A 68 -1.57 20.15 4.07
CA ALA A 68 -0.70 19.79 5.18
C ALA A 68 0.62 20.57 5.18
N GLY A 69 1.05 21.07 4.01
CA GLY A 69 2.40 21.57 3.78
C GLY A 69 3.40 20.41 3.62
N GLY A 70 4.67 20.73 3.41
CA GLY A 70 5.73 19.74 3.25
C GLY A 70 5.67 18.98 1.93
N ARG A 71 6.12 17.70 1.92
CA ARG A 71 6.20 16.86 0.74
C ARG A 71 5.62 15.47 1.03
N LEU A 72 4.58 15.06 0.28
CA LEU A 72 3.88 13.79 0.46
C LEU A 72 3.99 12.94 -0.82
N GLY A 73 4.68 11.80 -0.74
CA GLY A 73 4.66 10.77 -1.75
C GLY A 73 3.82 9.59 -1.31
N ALA A 74 2.86 9.16 -2.14
CA ALA A 74 2.03 8.00 -1.79
C ALA A 74 1.60 7.22 -3.04
N LEU A 75 1.39 5.91 -2.86
CA LEU A 75 0.80 5.02 -3.86
C LEU A 75 -0.22 4.09 -3.20
N VAL A 76 -1.32 3.86 -3.89
CA VAL A 76 -2.32 2.82 -3.59
C VAL A 76 -2.28 1.82 -4.75
N LEU A 77 -2.14 0.52 -4.45
CA LEU A 77 -2.00 -0.56 -5.43
C LEU A 77 -2.99 -1.68 -5.12
N ASP A 78 -3.87 -1.98 -6.07
CA ASP A 78 -4.72 -3.19 -6.06
C ASP A 78 -3.90 -4.38 -6.54
N THR A 79 -3.73 -5.39 -5.68
CA THR A 79 -2.85 -6.53 -5.97
C THR A 79 -3.43 -7.52 -6.97
N ALA A 80 -4.75 -7.51 -7.21
CA ALA A 80 -5.38 -8.40 -8.19
C ALA A 80 -5.24 -7.89 -9.62
N SER A 81 -5.55 -6.60 -9.83
CA SER A 81 -5.53 -6.00 -11.15
C SER A 81 -4.19 -5.37 -11.54
N GLY A 82 -3.31 -5.12 -10.54
CA GLY A 82 -2.09 -4.35 -10.71
C GLY A 82 -2.32 -2.85 -10.94
N LYS A 83 -3.57 -2.38 -10.89
CA LYS A 83 -3.88 -0.96 -11.04
C LYS A 83 -3.42 -0.18 -9.83
N SER A 84 -2.91 1.00 -10.06
CA SER A 84 -2.41 1.88 -9.01
C SER A 84 -2.76 3.33 -9.26
N THR A 85 -2.78 4.10 -8.20
CA THR A 85 -2.97 5.55 -8.22
C THR A 85 -2.13 6.17 -7.11
N GLY A 86 -1.62 7.37 -7.31
CA GLY A 86 -0.73 7.98 -6.33
C GLY A 86 -0.33 9.41 -6.69
N HIS A 87 0.48 10.01 -5.82
CA HIS A 87 1.04 11.34 -5.96
C HIS A 87 2.53 11.28 -5.61
N ARG A 88 3.43 11.92 -6.38
CA ARG A 88 4.90 11.84 -6.26
C ARG A 88 5.41 10.41 -6.05
N HIS A 89 4.74 9.44 -6.68
CA HIS A 89 4.93 8.03 -6.38
C HIS A 89 6.24 7.44 -6.92
N ASP A 90 6.90 8.13 -7.81
CA ASP A 90 8.23 7.81 -8.40
C ASP A 90 9.38 8.67 -7.85
N GLU A 91 9.08 9.68 -7.02
CA GLU A 91 10.10 10.47 -6.35
C GLU A 91 10.75 9.71 -5.19
N LEU A 92 12.03 10.02 -4.89
CA LEU A 92 12.77 9.42 -3.81
C LEU A 92 12.43 10.05 -2.46
N PHE A 93 12.24 9.19 -1.46
CA PHE A 93 12.01 9.55 -0.06
C PHE A 93 12.91 8.72 0.86
N GLY A 94 13.37 9.30 1.96
CA GLY A 94 14.07 8.57 3.01
C GLY A 94 13.17 7.51 3.62
N MET A 95 13.61 6.25 3.61
CA MET A 95 12.80 5.12 4.09
C MET A 95 12.50 5.21 5.58
N CYS A 96 13.44 5.69 6.36
CA CYS A 96 13.42 5.49 7.81
C CYS A 96 13.13 4.00 8.11
N SER A 97 12.47 3.69 9.21
CA SER A 97 12.23 2.29 9.60
C SER A 97 11.27 1.49 8.71
N THR A 98 10.72 2.02 7.60
CA THR A 98 9.88 1.20 6.71
C THR A 98 10.67 0.06 6.07
N PHE A 99 11.96 0.24 5.79
CA PHE A 99 12.85 -0.81 5.25
C PHE A 99 12.86 -2.10 6.09
N LYS A 100 12.54 -2.02 7.37
CA LYS A 100 12.56 -3.16 8.30
C LYS A 100 11.58 -4.25 7.91
N MET A 101 10.50 -3.92 7.19
CA MET A 101 9.61 -4.92 6.61
C MET A 101 10.35 -5.74 5.53
N GLU A 102 11.05 -5.08 4.62
CA GLU A 102 11.84 -5.76 3.57
C GLU A 102 13.05 -6.50 4.16
N LEU A 103 13.66 -5.98 5.25
CA LEU A 103 14.71 -6.67 5.97
C LEU A 103 14.20 -7.98 6.61
N ALA A 104 13.04 -7.94 7.26
CA ALA A 104 12.41 -9.15 7.80
C ALA A 104 12.06 -10.15 6.69
N ALA A 105 11.57 -9.65 5.54
CA ALA A 105 11.35 -10.47 4.35
C ALA A 105 12.64 -11.09 3.81
N ALA A 106 13.76 -10.36 3.80
CA ALA A 106 15.06 -10.85 3.36
C ALA A 106 15.58 -12.02 4.23
N VAL A 107 15.35 -11.93 5.54
CA VAL A 107 15.64 -13.03 6.47
C VAL A 107 14.82 -14.28 6.13
N LEU A 108 13.50 -14.11 5.95
CA LEU A 108 12.60 -15.22 5.60
C LEU A 108 12.92 -15.80 4.23
N TRP A 109 13.22 -14.97 3.25
CA TRP A 109 13.64 -15.40 1.92
C TRP A 109 14.94 -16.22 1.93
N ARG A 110 15.96 -15.78 2.69
CA ARG A 110 17.20 -16.55 2.86
C ARG A 110 16.94 -17.90 3.52
N HIS A 111 16.05 -17.94 4.50
CA HIS A 111 15.59 -19.19 5.11
C HIS A 111 14.89 -20.11 4.10
N ASP A 112 13.95 -19.59 3.33
CA ASP A 112 13.23 -20.33 2.28
C ASP A 112 14.17 -20.96 1.22
N LYS A 113 15.31 -20.31 0.98
CA LYS A 113 16.39 -20.81 0.08
C LYS A 113 17.37 -21.77 0.75
N GLY A 114 17.22 -22.06 2.06
CA GLY A 114 18.17 -22.87 2.82
C GLY A 114 19.53 -22.20 3.08
N LEU A 115 19.59 -20.87 2.94
CA LEU A 115 20.82 -20.07 3.08
C LEU A 115 20.98 -19.45 4.48
N LEU A 116 19.97 -19.59 5.34
CA LEU A 116 19.96 -19.00 6.68
C LEU A 116 19.14 -19.89 7.64
N GLU A 117 19.81 -20.35 8.71
CA GLU A 117 19.13 -21.01 9.82
C GLU A 117 18.42 -19.97 10.67
N ILE A 118 17.06 -20.04 10.69
CA ILE A 118 16.21 -19.01 11.29
C ILE A 118 16.23 -19.09 12.83
N GLU A 119 16.52 -20.26 13.40
CA GLU A 119 16.63 -20.49 14.85
C GLU A 119 18.08 -20.28 15.37
N ALA A 120 19.05 -19.99 14.47
CA ALA A 120 20.40 -19.70 14.89
C ALA A 120 20.45 -18.50 15.83
N MET A 121 21.19 -18.64 16.91
CA MET A 121 21.37 -17.58 17.91
C MET A 121 22.44 -16.59 17.49
N LEU A 122 22.10 -15.30 17.50
CA LEU A 122 23.04 -14.20 17.29
C LEU A 122 23.38 -13.58 18.64
N ALA A 123 24.64 -13.69 19.03
CA ALA A 123 25.14 -13.03 20.24
C ALA A 123 25.21 -11.52 20.06
N TYR A 124 24.91 -10.78 21.11
CA TYR A 124 25.05 -9.32 21.19
C TYR A 124 25.27 -8.88 22.65
N SER A 125 25.75 -7.68 22.80
CA SER A 125 26.12 -7.10 24.11
C SER A 125 25.67 -5.65 24.21
N ALA A 126 25.97 -5.01 25.32
CA ALA A 126 25.74 -3.57 25.51
C ALA A 126 26.47 -2.70 24.47
N ALA A 127 27.59 -3.19 23.91
CA ALA A 127 28.33 -2.47 22.86
C ALA A 127 27.61 -2.43 21.50
N ASP A 128 26.64 -3.32 21.27
CA ASP A 128 25.85 -3.35 20.02
C ASP A 128 24.57 -2.51 20.13
N MET A 129 24.23 -2.04 21.34
CA MET A 129 22.97 -1.35 21.59
C MET A 129 22.95 0.04 20.97
N VAL A 130 21.91 0.33 20.21
CA VAL A 130 21.61 1.64 19.65
C VAL A 130 20.23 2.14 20.13
N PRO A 131 19.93 3.44 20.07
CA PRO A 131 18.64 3.98 20.48
C PRO A 131 17.45 3.28 19.80
N ASN A 132 16.28 3.28 20.44
CA ASN A 132 15.05 2.66 19.97
C ASN A 132 15.16 1.14 19.73
N SER A 133 15.58 0.42 20.76
CA SER A 133 15.82 -1.03 20.74
C SER A 133 15.12 -1.72 21.93
N PRO A 134 13.78 -1.70 21.99
CA PRO A 134 13.06 -2.14 23.19
C PRO A 134 13.21 -3.65 23.48
N VAL A 135 13.06 -4.50 22.47
CA VAL A 135 13.09 -5.95 22.65
C VAL A 135 14.50 -6.47 22.90
N THR A 136 15.49 -5.99 22.16
CA THR A 136 16.89 -6.37 22.40
C THR A 136 17.40 -5.85 23.72
N LYS A 137 16.94 -4.68 24.17
CA LYS A 137 17.24 -4.15 25.53
C LYS A 137 16.67 -5.07 26.61
N ASP A 138 15.43 -5.48 26.52
CA ASP A 138 14.78 -6.36 27.49
C ASP A 138 15.42 -7.77 27.56
N ASN A 139 16.04 -8.21 26.46
CA ASN A 139 16.73 -9.49 26.37
C ASN A 139 18.26 -9.40 26.52
N LEU A 140 18.80 -8.22 26.83
CA LEU A 140 20.26 -8.00 26.88
C LEU A 140 20.98 -8.94 27.83
N ALA A 141 20.39 -9.23 28.99
CA ALA A 141 20.96 -10.16 29.97
C ALA A 141 21.10 -11.62 29.46
N LYS A 142 20.35 -12.01 28.42
CA LYS A 142 20.46 -13.32 27.79
C LYS A 142 21.68 -13.43 26.85
N GLY A 143 22.22 -12.30 26.41
CA GLY A 143 23.39 -12.19 25.55
C GLY A 143 23.21 -12.66 24.11
N ALA A 144 22.03 -13.20 23.75
CA ALA A 144 21.73 -13.65 22.39
C ALA A 144 20.22 -13.75 22.14
N MET A 145 19.81 -13.62 20.86
CA MET A 145 18.46 -13.90 20.38
C MET A 145 18.53 -14.66 19.05
N SER A 146 17.49 -15.46 18.75
CA SER A 146 17.42 -16.14 17.47
C SER A 146 17.18 -15.15 16.32
N VAL A 147 17.63 -15.52 15.12
CA VAL A 147 17.42 -14.73 13.88
C VAL A 147 15.95 -14.41 13.68
N VAL A 148 15.06 -15.40 13.89
CA VAL A 148 13.61 -15.18 13.73
C VAL A 148 13.05 -14.21 14.77
N ALA A 149 13.50 -14.31 16.04
CA ALA A 149 13.07 -13.38 17.09
C ALA A 149 13.54 -11.95 16.83
N LEU A 150 14.75 -11.79 16.29
CA LEU A 150 15.25 -10.48 15.86
C LEU A 150 14.46 -9.92 14.67
N ALA A 151 14.08 -10.76 13.68
CA ALA A 151 13.25 -10.34 12.55
C ALA A 151 11.85 -9.91 13.00
N GLU A 152 11.25 -10.65 13.92
CA GLU A 152 9.97 -10.28 14.54
C GLU A 152 10.06 -8.96 15.31
N ALA A 153 11.08 -8.78 16.15
CA ALA A 153 11.31 -7.53 16.88
C ALA A 153 11.50 -6.34 15.95
N THR A 154 12.28 -6.54 14.88
CA THR A 154 12.51 -5.53 13.83
C THR A 154 11.19 -5.08 13.19
N GLN A 155 10.29 -6.01 12.85
CA GLN A 155 9.01 -5.69 12.23
C GLN A 155 8.00 -5.11 13.24
N LYS A 156 7.77 -5.77 14.38
CA LYS A 156 6.65 -5.45 15.28
C LYS A 156 6.89 -4.22 16.16
N THR A 157 8.12 -3.98 16.57
CA THR A 157 8.49 -2.91 17.50
C THR A 157 9.51 -1.92 16.93
N SER A 158 9.93 -2.14 15.69
CA SER A 158 10.94 -1.29 15.02
C SER A 158 12.30 -1.27 15.73
N ASP A 159 12.73 -2.38 16.34
CA ASP A 159 13.97 -2.49 17.11
C ASP A 159 15.20 -2.27 16.21
N ASN A 160 15.99 -1.24 16.53
CA ASN A 160 17.14 -0.81 15.73
C ASN A 160 18.34 -1.76 15.89
N THR A 161 18.62 -2.20 17.12
CA THR A 161 19.72 -3.16 17.37
C THR A 161 19.42 -4.50 16.69
N ALA A 162 18.18 -4.99 16.77
CA ALA A 162 17.77 -6.19 16.05
C ALA A 162 17.99 -6.05 14.55
N ALA A 163 17.61 -4.90 13.97
CA ALA A 163 17.83 -4.62 12.54
C ALA A 163 19.34 -4.64 12.19
N ASN A 164 20.19 -3.97 12.97
CA ASN A 164 21.63 -3.94 12.74
C ASN A 164 22.28 -5.33 12.83
N LEU A 165 21.87 -6.16 13.79
CA LEU A 165 22.34 -7.54 13.90
C LEU A 165 21.97 -8.38 12.67
N LEU A 166 20.73 -8.22 12.16
CA LEU A 166 20.30 -8.93 10.96
C LEU A 166 21.01 -8.43 9.72
N ILE A 167 21.22 -7.13 9.54
CA ILE A 167 21.97 -6.56 8.43
C ILE A 167 23.41 -7.12 8.43
N LYS A 168 24.08 -7.13 9.59
CA LYS A 168 25.41 -7.76 9.73
C LYS A 168 25.36 -9.24 9.36
N ARG A 169 24.36 -9.98 9.83
CA ARG A 169 24.18 -11.42 9.55
C ARG A 169 23.95 -11.71 8.07
N LEU A 170 23.29 -10.82 7.35
CA LEU A 170 23.06 -10.93 5.90
C LEU A 170 24.28 -10.57 5.07
N GLY A 171 25.30 -9.89 5.63
CA GLY A 171 26.53 -9.49 4.95
C GLY A 171 26.69 -7.98 4.75
N GLY A 172 25.87 -7.17 5.41
CA GLY A 172 25.95 -5.70 5.40
C GLY A 172 24.94 -5.01 4.47
N PRO A 173 24.91 -3.67 4.49
CA PRO A 173 23.93 -2.87 3.73
C PRO A 173 23.93 -3.13 2.23
N ALA A 174 25.11 -3.24 1.60
CA ALA A 174 25.20 -3.50 0.16
C ALA A 174 24.54 -4.83 -0.22
N VAL A 175 24.75 -5.89 0.57
CA VAL A 175 24.12 -7.20 0.32
C VAL A 175 22.60 -7.14 0.48
N VAL A 176 22.08 -6.35 1.42
CA VAL A 176 20.63 -6.11 1.55
C VAL A 176 20.09 -5.42 0.30
N THR A 177 20.79 -4.42 -0.22
CA THR A 177 20.44 -3.78 -1.50
C THR A 177 20.46 -4.78 -2.67
N ASP A 178 21.48 -5.66 -2.74
CA ASP A 178 21.56 -6.69 -3.78
C ASP A 178 20.39 -7.69 -3.71
N ILE A 179 19.93 -8.01 -2.51
CA ILE A 179 18.72 -8.84 -2.33
C ILE A 179 17.50 -8.14 -2.97
N PHE A 180 17.31 -6.83 -2.72
CA PHE A 180 16.21 -6.06 -3.31
C PHE A 180 16.33 -6.02 -4.85
N ARG A 181 17.54 -5.85 -5.38
CA ARG A 181 17.80 -5.96 -6.83
C ARG A 181 17.42 -7.33 -7.38
N GLY A 182 17.71 -8.40 -6.64
CA GLY A 182 17.30 -9.76 -6.98
C GLY A 182 15.77 -9.97 -7.01
N TRP A 183 15.03 -9.17 -6.29
CA TRP A 183 13.55 -9.15 -6.32
C TRP A 183 12.98 -8.27 -7.44
N GLY A 184 13.86 -7.57 -8.18
CA GLY A 184 13.51 -6.69 -9.29
C GLY A 184 13.16 -5.27 -8.85
N ASP A 185 13.59 -4.85 -7.67
CA ASP A 185 13.54 -3.45 -7.24
C ASP A 185 14.86 -2.77 -7.62
N SER A 186 14.81 -1.92 -8.63
CA SER A 186 15.97 -1.17 -9.13
C SER A 186 16.16 0.19 -8.45
N VAL A 187 15.23 0.60 -7.58
CA VAL A 187 15.18 1.94 -6.99
C VAL A 187 15.63 1.93 -5.54
N THR A 188 14.99 1.12 -4.69
CA THR A 188 15.26 1.06 -3.25
C THR A 188 16.72 0.74 -2.99
N ARG A 189 17.38 1.52 -2.15
CA ARG A 189 18.75 1.26 -1.72
C ARG A 189 18.93 1.46 -0.23
N PHE A 190 19.73 0.60 0.35
CA PHE A 190 20.09 0.58 1.74
C PHE A 190 21.61 0.70 1.85
N ASP A 191 22.13 1.71 2.54
CA ASP A 191 23.54 2.08 2.50
C ASP A 191 24.19 2.13 3.88
N ARG A 192 23.42 2.41 4.94
CA ARG A 192 23.92 2.69 6.29
C ARG A 192 23.18 1.84 7.33
N TYR A 193 23.76 1.69 8.48
CA TYR A 193 23.12 1.09 9.65
C TYR A 193 22.22 2.08 10.39
N GLU A 194 21.38 1.58 11.31
CA GLU A 194 20.68 2.42 12.29
C GLU A 194 21.67 2.97 13.33
N PRO A 195 21.54 4.23 13.76
CA PRO A 195 20.50 5.19 13.35
C PRO A 195 20.87 6.06 12.14
N GLU A 196 22.10 5.99 11.60
CA GLU A 196 22.63 6.89 10.56
C GLU A 196 21.86 6.83 9.24
N MET A 197 21.21 5.71 8.95
CA MET A 197 20.38 5.56 7.75
C MET A 197 19.20 6.54 7.71
N ASN A 198 18.83 7.13 8.84
CA ASN A 198 17.75 8.12 8.90
C ASN A 198 18.20 9.53 8.47
N ASN A 199 19.52 9.76 8.30
CA ASN A 199 20.09 11.03 7.85
C ASN A 199 19.94 11.20 6.34
N VAL A 200 18.72 11.51 5.88
CA VAL A 200 18.37 11.67 4.48
C VAL A 200 17.81 13.08 4.26
N PRO A 201 18.68 14.12 4.13
CA PRO A 201 18.24 15.45 3.73
C PRO A 201 17.71 15.44 2.29
N LEU A 202 17.02 16.50 1.88
CA LEU A 202 16.53 16.65 0.51
C LEU A 202 17.69 16.55 -0.49
N GLY A 203 17.52 15.69 -1.51
CA GLY A 203 18.54 15.41 -2.53
C GLY A 203 19.53 14.29 -2.17
N GLU A 204 19.51 13.76 -0.94
CA GLU A 204 20.25 12.53 -0.58
C GLU A 204 19.58 11.33 -1.26
N VAL A 205 20.38 10.43 -1.82
CA VAL A 205 19.90 9.22 -2.50
C VAL A 205 20.12 7.94 -1.69
N ARG A 206 21.02 7.99 -0.68
CA ARG A 206 21.27 6.83 0.20
C ARG A 206 20.08 6.60 1.12
N ASP A 207 19.77 5.33 1.36
CA ASP A 207 18.68 4.88 2.25
C ASP A 207 17.31 5.43 1.82
N THR A 208 17.08 5.46 0.50
CA THR A 208 15.85 5.96 -0.10
C THR A 208 15.12 4.87 -0.89
N THR A 209 13.84 5.11 -1.08
CA THR A 209 12.95 4.37 -1.99
C THR A 209 11.99 5.33 -2.66
N SER A 210 11.19 4.86 -3.61
CA SER A 210 9.98 5.55 -4.05
C SER A 210 8.73 4.82 -3.58
N PRO A 211 7.60 5.51 -3.36
CA PRO A 211 6.33 4.86 -3.02
C PRO A 211 5.98 3.71 -3.96
N MET A 212 6.22 3.88 -5.27
CA MET A 212 5.95 2.88 -6.29
C MET A 212 6.86 1.66 -6.15
N ALA A 213 8.17 1.84 -6.03
CA ALA A 213 9.12 0.73 -5.94
C ALA A 213 8.83 -0.13 -4.70
N PHE A 214 8.60 0.52 -3.56
CA PHE A 214 8.29 -0.18 -2.32
C PHE A 214 6.95 -0.93 -2.40
N ALA A 215 5.89 -0.31 -2.96
CA ALA A 215 4.59 -0.96 -3.13
C ALA A 215 4.66 -2.18 -4.05
N GLN A 216 5.43 -2.11 -5.15
CA GLN A 216 5.62 -3.23 -6.07
C GLN A 216 6.37 -4.38 -5.41
N THR A 217 7.38 -4.10 -4.61
CA THR A 217 8.11 -5.11 -3.82
C THR A 217 7.19 -5.73 -2.77
N MET A 218 6.41 -4.93 -2.04
CA MET A 218 5.38 -5.43 -1.12
C MET A 218 4.40 -6.37 -1.80
N ALA A 219 3.92 -6.03 -3.00
CA ALA A 219 2.97 -6.88 -3.74
C ALA A 219 3.56 -8.25 -4.05
N LYS A 220 4.82 -8.31 -4.51
CA LYS A 220 5.52 -9.57 -4.76
C LYS A 220 5.73 -10.38 -3.48
N LEU A 221 6.05 -9.73 -2.36
CA LEU A 221 6.30 -10.37 -1.07
C LEU A 221 5.04 -10.88 -0.40
N LEU A 222 3.94 -10.13 -0.48
CA LEU A 222 2.76 -10.32 0.39
C LEU A 222 1.54 -10.88 -0.35
N ALA A 223 1.46 -10.71 -1.67
CA ALA A 223 0.29 -11.09 -2.46
C ALA A 223 0.55 -12.18 -3.52
N THR A 224 1.81 -12.63 -3.66
CA THR A 224 2.19 -13.68 -4.64
C THR A 224 3.19 -14.66 -4.04
N ASP A 225 3.43 -15.77 -4.77
CA ASP A 225 4.47 -16.76 -4.42
C ASP A 225 5.81 -16.47 -5.11
N ALA A 226 6.00 -15.26 -5.66
CA ALA A 226 7.17 -14.92 -6.46
C ALA A 226 8.49 -14.90 -5.66
N ILE A 227 8.44 -14.52 -4.38
CA ILE A 227 9.64 -14.32 -3.55
C ILE A 227 9.63 -15.25 -2.35
N LEU A 228 8.60 -15.21 -1.52
CA LEU A 228 8.47 -15.98 -0.27
C LEU A 228 7.63 -17.24 -0.47
N LYS A 229 8.01 -18.33 0.21
CA LYS A 229 7.13 -19.49 0.37
C LYS A 229 5.87 -19.09 1.18
N PRO A 230 4.73 -19.79 0.99
CA PRO A 230 3.49 -19.45 1.68
C PRO A 230 3.63 -19.29 3.20
N ALA A 231 4.33 -20.18 3.89
CA ALA A 231 4.50 -20.09 5.35
C ALA A 231 5.29 -18.86 5.79
N SER A 232 6.34 -18.48 5.05
CA SER A 232 7.13 -17.27 5.32
C SER A 232 6.34 -16.00 5.02
N ARG A 233 5.54 -15.98 3.94
CA ARG A 233 4.64 -14.88 3.62
C ARG A 233 3.58 -14.68 4.70
N GLU A 234 2.92 -15.75 5.14
CA GLU A 234 1.92 -15.69 6.21
C GLU A 234 2.53 -15.16 7.52
N ARG A 235 3.73 -15.62 7.87
CA ARG A 235 4.48 -15.14 9.04
C ARG A 235 4.75 -13.65 8.95
N LEU A 236 5.24 -13.16 7.81
CA LEU A 236 5.50 -11.73 7.61
C LEU A 236 4.20 -10.91 7.71
N ILE A 237 3.13 -11.37 7.07
CA ILE A 237 1.81 -10.73 7.17
C ILE A 237 1.34 -10.67 8.62
N GLN A 238 1.47 -11.77 9.37
CA GLN A 238 1.07 -11.78 10.76
C GLN A 238 1.88 -10.79 11.60
N TRP A 239 3.20 -10.71 11.40
CA TRP A 239 4.02 -9.71 12.07
C TRP A 239 3.61 -8.27 11.72
N MET A 240 3.23 -8.01 10.46
CA MET A 240 2.71 -6.70 10.06
C MET A 240 1.38 -6.37 10.74
N VAL A 241 0.47 -7.34 10.86
CA VAL A 241 -0.82 -7.18 11.57
C VAL A 241 -0.58 -6.89 13.06
N ASP A 242 0.40 -7.55 13.66
CA ASP A 242 0.76 -7.43 15.08
C ASP A 242 1.63 -6.20 15.39
N THR A 243 2.01 -5.39 14.39
CA THR A 243 2.81 -4.18 14.57
C THR A 243 2.16 -3.24 15.58
N LYS A 244 2.99 -2.68 16.48
CA LYS A 244 2.52 -1.85 17.60
C LYS A 244 2.53 -0.35 17.32
N THR A 245 3.18 0.09 16.24
CA THR A 245 3.55 1.51 16.04
C THR A 245 2.65 2.29 15.09
N GLY A 246 1.80 1.63 14.28
CA GLY A 246 1.07 2.25 13.16
C GLY A 246 -0.38 2.65 13.42
N THR A 247 -0.87 2.57 14.67
CA THR A 247 -2.31 2.73 15.00
C THR A 247 -2.87 4.13 14.75
N LYS A 248 -2.01 5.14 14.60
CA LYS A 248 -2.40 6.55 14.32
C LYS A 248 -2.15 6.95 12.86
N ARG A 249 -1.61 6.05 12.01
CA ARG A 249 -1.24 6.35 10.62
C ARG A 249 -2.20 5.71 9.63
N ILE A 250 -1.75 5.08 8.55
CA ILE A 250 -2.63 4.51 7.50
C ILE A 250 -3.77 3.71 8.11
N ARG A 251 -3.53 2.86 9.13
CA ARG A 251 -4.57 2.08 9.79
C ARG A 251 -5.71 2.91 10.37
N ALA A 252 -5.42 4.10 10.90
CA ALA A 252 -6.45 4.97 11.49
C ALA A 252 -7.45 5.49 10.44
N GLY A 253 -7.09 5.48 9.18
CA GLY A 253 -7.94 5.87 8.07
C GLY A 253 -8.77 4.72 7.47
N LEU A 254 -8.51 3.48 7.88
CA LEU A 254 -9.20 2.29 7.38
C LEU A 254 -10.45 1.98 8.23
N PRO A 255 -11.50 1.37 7.65
CA PRO A 255 -12.59 0.82 8.43
C PRO A 255 -12.09 -0.16 9.50
N ALA A 256 -12.54 -0.01 10.75
CA ALA A 256 -12.06 -0.81 11.89
C ALA A 256 -12.31 -2.33 11.73
N SER A 257 -13.27 -2.72 10.89
CA SER A 257 -13.57 -4.12 10.58
C SER A 257 -12.62 -4.76 9.58
N TRP A 258 -11.77 -3.97 8.91
CA TRP A 258 -10.85 -4.52 7.92
C TRP A 258 -9.57 -5.01 8.56
N LYS A 259 -9.14 -6.22 8.20
CA LYS A 259 -7.80 -6.70 8.54
C LYS A 259 -6.77 -5.79 7.88
N SER A 260 -5.75 -5.37 8.64
CA SER A 260 -4.66 -4.54 8.13
C SER A 260 -3.36 -4.82 8.87
N GLY A 261 -2.24 -4.61 8.20
CA GLY A 261 -0.89 -4.70 8.76
C GLY A 261 -0.03 -3.59 8.20
N ASP A 262 0.98 -3.12 8.96
CA ASP A 262 1.82 -2.01 8.55
C ASP A 262 3.26 -2.11 9.03
N LYS A 263 4.08 -1.19 8.52
CA LYS A 263 5.39 -0.85 9.07
C LYS A 263 5.62 0.65 8.98
N THR A 264 5.83 1.26 10.13
CA THR A 264 6.10 2.70 10.23
C THR A 264 7.57 3.04 10.01
N GLY A 265 7.82 4.27 9.57
CA GLY A 265 9.13 4.91 9.58
C GLY A 265 9.04 6.32 10.17
N THR A 266 10.03 6.74 10.93
CA THR A 266 10.06 8.08 11.54
C THR A 266 11.49 8.56 11.67
N ALA A 267 11.71 9.84 11.35
CA ALA A 267 12.96 10.51 11.67
C ALA A 267 12.66 11.96 12.12
N ASN A 268 13.14 12.29 13.30
CA ASN A 268 13.18 13.64 13.82
C ASN A 268 14.65 14.09 13.86
N SER A 269 14.95 15.23 13.28
CA SER A 269 16.32 15.72 13.21
C SER A 269 16.35 17.24 13.33
N PRO A 270 17.29 17.80 14.07
CA PRO A 270 17.51 19.24 14.07
C PRO A 270 18.10 19.75 12.75
N LEU A 271 18.54 18.85 11.85
CA LEU A 271 19.26 19.20 10.62
C LEU A 271 18.35 19.29 9.40
N TYR A 272 17.27 18.50 9.36
CA TYR A 272 16.33 18.45 8.22
C TYR A 272 14.89 18.23 8.68
N ASN A 273 13.93 18.42 7.79
CA ASN A 273 12.51 18.27 8.07
C ASN A 273 12.16 16.87 8.57
N ASN A 274 11.24 16.80 9.52
CA ASN A 274 10.79 15.55 10.10
C ASN A 274 10.16 14.65 9.04
N LYS A 275 10.37 13.34 9.20
CA LYS A 275 9.79 12.31 8.33
C LYS A 275 8.82 11.45 9.10
N THR A 276 7.64 11.26 8.54
CA THR A 276 6.59 10.38 9.06
C THR A 276 6.11 9.50 7.92
N ASN A 277 6.46 8.22 7.96
CA ASN A 277 6.21 7.27 6.89
C ASN A 277 5.38 6.10 7.40
N ASP A 278 4.64 5.47 6.48
CA ASP A 278 3.96 4.22 6.75
C ASP A 278 3.76 3.43 5.45
N VAL A 279 3.90 2.10 5.54
CA VAL A 279 3.61 1.18 4.45
C VAL A 279 2.68 0.09 4.98
N ALA A 280 1.57 -0.13 4.31
CA ALA A 280 0.50 -0.98 4.81
C ALA A 280 -0.07 -1.90 3.74
N ILE A 281 -0.62 -3.03 4.21
CA ILE A 281 -1.48 -3.92 3.45
C ILE A 281 -2.80 -4.06 4.20
N PHE A 282 -3.92 -4.04 3.48
CA PHE A 282 -5.23 -4.25 4.07
C PHE A 282 -6.14 -5.08 3.16
N TRP A 283 -7.14 -5.73 3.77
CA TRP A 283 -8.06 -6.64 3.09
C TRP A 283 -9.48 -6.08 3.15
N PRO A 284 -9.97 -5.43 2.08
CA PRO A 284 -11.39 -5.10 1.98
C PRO A 284 -12.22 -6.39 1.93
N PRO A 285 -13.47 -6.38 2.42
CA PRO A 285 -14.34 -7.55 2.37
C PRO A 285 -14.50 -8.09 0.95
N SER A 286 -14.37 -9.41 0.80
CA SER A 286 -14.54 -10.13 -0.48
C SER A 286 -13.63 -9.67 -1.63
N ARG A 287 -12.46 -9.10 -1.31
CA ARG A 287 -11.49 -8.59 -2.29
C ARG A 287 -10.06 -9.02 -2.00
N SER A 288 -9.26 -8.97 -3.04
CA SER A 288 -7.80 -9.08 -2.93
C SER A 288 -7.23 -7.93 -2.09
N PRO A 289 -6.09 -8.14 -1.43
CA PRO A 289 -5.48 -7.11 -0.62
C PRO A 289 -5.06 -5.89 -1.44
N VAL A 290 -5.07 -4.75 -0.77
CA VAL A 290 -4.59 -3.47 -1.30
C VAL A 290 -3.35 -3.06 -0.52
N ILE A 291 -2.35 -2.54 -1.22
CA ILE A 291 -1.11 -2.02 -0.65
C ILE A 291 -1.15 -0.49 -0.71
N VAL A 292 -0.70 0.13 0.35
CA VAL A 292 -0.53 1.59 0.45
C VAL A 292 0.87 1.88 0.96
N THR A 293 1.56 2.78 0.28
CA THR A 293 2.82 3.34 0.75
C THR A 293 2.68 4.85 0.85
N ALA A 294 3.11 5.43 1.96
CA ALA A 294 3.05 6.87 2.21
C ALA A 294 4.29 7.36 2.93
N TYR A 295 4.93 8.35 2.35
CA TYR A 295 6.14 9.00 2.84
C TYR A 295 5.87 10.50 2.93
N TYR A 296 5.93 11.03 4.14
CA TYR A 296 5.67 12.43 4.39
C TYR A 296 6.87 13.12 5.04
N GLU A 297 7.37 14.14 4.39
CA GLU A 297 8.36 15.07 4.92
C GLU A 297 7.64 16.34 5.33
N ALA A 298 7.61 16.64 6.63
CA ALA A 298 6.93 17.81 7.18
C ALA A 298 7.48 19.13 6.61
N ASP A 299 6.76 20.19 6.83
CA ASP A 299 7.17 21.56 6.45
C ASP A 299 8.22 22.19 7.37
N GLY A 300 8.67 21.46 8.40
CA GLY A 300 9.59 21.94 9.41
C GLY A 300 10.29 20.85 10.20
N LYS A 301 11.05 21.29 11.20
CA LYS A 301 11.81 20.48 12.14
C LYS A 301 11.14 20.58 13.51
N TYR A 302 10.86 19.43 14.08
CA TYR A 302 10.13 19.32 15.35
C TYR A 302 10.79 18.25 16.21
N ASP A 303 10.85 18.49 17.51
CA ASP A 303 11.53 17.59 18.45
C ASP A 303 10.79 16.25 18.60
N ASP A 304 9.46 16.27 18.49
CA ASP A 304 8.60 15.10 18.68
C ASP A 304 7.80 14.73 17.41
N ILE A 305 7.24 13.52 17.42
CA ILE A 305 6.26 13.06 16.43
C ILE A 305 4.96 13.83 16.63
N ARG A 306 4.55 14.61 15.63
CA ARG A 306 3.31 15.37 15.70
C ARG A 306 2.11 14.51 15.31
N ASP A 307 0.99 14.64 16.04
CA ASP A 307 -0.27 14.00 15.66
C ASP A 307 -0.78 14.52 14.31
N ALA A 308 -0.49 15.78 13.96
CA ALA A 308 -0.82 16.35 12.64
C ALA A 308 -0.15 15.60 11.49
N ASP A 309 1.14 15.21 11.62
CA ASP A 309 1.86 14.45 10.60
C ASP A 309 1.33 13.02 10.49
N GLN A 310 0.96 12.40 11.61
CA GLN A 310 0.32 11.09 11.60
C GLN A 310 -1.06 11.13 10.95
N ALA A 311 -1.83 12.20 11.17
CA ALA A 311 -3.15 12.42 10.56
C ALA A 311 -3.08 12.56 9.04
N VAL A 312 -1.98 13.08 8.47
CA VAL A 312 -1.76 13.08 7.01
C VAL A 312 -1.77 11.64 6.48
N LEU A 313 -1.06 10.73 7.13
CA LEU A 313 -1.02 9.33 6.72
C LEU A 313 -2.36 8.60 6.97
N ALA A 314 -3.07 8.94 8.04
CA ALA A 314 -4.42 8.43 8.27
C ALA A 314 -5.38 8.85 7.14
N GLU A 315 -5.25 10.08 6.66
CA GLU A 315 -6.08 10.56 5.53
C GLU A 315 -5.72 9.85 4.21
N VAL A 316 -4.42 9.53 3.96
CA VAL A 316 -4.03 8.65 2.85
C VAL A 316 -4.72 7.29 2.97
N GLY A 317 -4.77 6.71 4.18
CA GLY A 317 -5.50 5.46 4.46
C GLY A 317 -7.00 5.57 4.12
N ARG A 318 -7.65 6.67 4.49
CA ARG A 318 -9.06 6.93 4.19
C ARG A 318 -9.31 7.05 2.67
N ILE A 319 -8.44 7.76 1.96
CA ILE A 319 -8.50 7.88 0.49
C ILE A 319 -8.33 6.50 -0.17
N ALA A 320 -7.36 5.70 0.31
CA ALA A 320 -7.13 4.36 -0.18
C ALA A 320 -8.32 3.43 0.06
N ALA A 321 -8.95 3.50 1.24
CA ALA A 321 -10.14 2.72 1.55
C ALA A 321 -11.32 3.08 0.65
N ALA A 322 -11.57 4.38 0.42
CA ALA A 322 -12.60 4.85 -0.49
C ALA A 322 -12.36 4.34 -1.92
N TRP A 323 -11.14 4.50 -2.44
CA TRP A 323 -10.78 3.99 -3.76
C TRP A 323 -10.97 2.48 -3.87
N ALA A 324 -10.62 1.73 -2.84
CA ALA A 324 -10.80 0.29 -2.83
C ALA A 324 -12.27 -0.15 -2.91
N VAL A 325 -13.23 0.68 -2.45
CA VAL A 325 -14.68 0.41 -2.53
C VAL A 325 -15.25 0.88 -3.87
N ASP A 326 -14.96 2.14 -4.28
CA ASP A 326 -15.63 2.80 -5.40
C ASP A 326 -15.21 2.25 -6.77
N TRP A 327 -14.03 1.67 -6.87
CA TRP A 327 -13.47 1.12 -8.11
C TRP A 327 -14.37 0.06 -8.78
N HIS A 328 -15.27 -0.61 -8.04
CA HIS A 328 -16.13 -1.68 -8.58
C HIS A 328 -17.54 -1.24 -8.94
N VAL A 329 -17.99 -0.07 -8.50
CA VAL A 329 -19.34 0.43 -8.85
C VAL A 329 -19.41 0.86 -10.33
N GLY A 330 -18.30 0.93 -11.03
CA GLY A 330 -18.21 1.35 -12.43
C GLY A 330 -17.87 0.24 -13.45
N LEU A 331 -17.90 -1.04 -13.05
CA LEU A 331 -17.56 -2.18 -13.92
C LEU A 331 -18.71 -3.18 -14.12
N ASP A 332 -19.94 -2.87 -13.63
CA ASP A 332 -21.17 -3.63 -13.93
C ASP A 332 -21.96 -2.99 -15.07
#